data_941e489789d9692c8c752add41f02fb4
#
_entry.id   941e489789d9692c8c752add41f02fb4
#
_cell.length_a   1.000
_cell.length_b   1.000
_cell.length_c   1.000
_cell.angle_alpha   90.00
_cell.angle_beta   90.00
_cell.angle_gamma   90.00
#
_symmetry.space_group_name_H-M   'P 1'
#
loop_
_entity.id
_entity.type
_entity.pdbx_description
1 polymer ?
#
loop_
_entity_poly.entity_id
_entity_poly.type
_entity_poly.pdbx_seq_one_letter_code
_entity_poly.pdbx_strand_id
1 'polypeptide(L)'
;NLAAAAVGTETNGSIICPANTNGIVGIKPTLGLISRGGIIPIAHTQDTAGPMARTVADAAILLGAMAGRDKQDAVTADADDHAEKDYTKFLDAAGLKGARLGVAMQFTTRPELKTFFQTFIEKMRDAGATLVDVTFTPDYSKVSDDRLNVLLYEFKADLNKYLAARGARYKSLEDLIRFNDENKDAELKLFGQELFTQAQAKGDLNDKAYIDSLAKVKRAALSAVQKCEKR
;
A
#
# COMPACT_ATOMS: atom_id res chain seq x y z
N ASN A 1 0.69 -22.28 8.39
CA ASN A 1 1.67 -22.55 9.47
C ASN A 1 3.11 -22.83 9.00
N LEU A 2 3.51 -22.31 7.81
CA LEU A 2 4.86 -22.51 7.30
C LEU A 2 5.85 -21.46 7.85
N ALA A 3 5.35 -20.30 8.31
CA ALA A 3 6.15 -19.23 8.89
C ALA A 3 5.43 -18.60 10.10
N ALA A 4 6.20 -18.03 11.04
CA ALA A 4 5.67 -17.28 12.18
C ALA A 4 5.12 -15.91 11.74
N ALA A 5 5.84 -15.24 10.85
CA ALA A 5 5.49 -13.97 10.26
C ALA A 5 6.06 -13.89 8.83
N ALA A 6 5.59 -12.94 8.04
CA ALA A 6 6.03 -12.67 6.67
C ALA A 6 6.13 -11.17 6.41
N VAL A 7 6.90 -10.81 5.41
CA VAL A 7 6.96 -9.44 4.88
C VAL A 7 6.17 -9.40 3.59
N GLY A 8 5.18 -8.52 3.52
CA GLY A 8 4.49 -8.18 2.30
C GLY A 8 4.98 -6.86 1.73
N THR A 9 4.61 -6.58 0.49
CA THR A 9 4.80 -5.27 -0.15
C THR A 9 3.46 -4.75 -0.64
N GLU A 10 3.26 -3.45 -0.57
CA GLU A 10 2.02 -2.84 -1.01
C GLU A 10 2.24 -1.51 -1.72
N THR A 11 1.61 -1.41 -2.87
CA THR A 11 1.33 -0.15 -3.54
C THR A 11 -0.05 0.36 -3.11
N ASN A 12 -1.11 -0.47 -3.30
CA ASN A 12 -2.49 -0.11 -2.96
C ASN A 12 -3.36 -1.34 -2.66
N GLY A 13 -3.09 -2.07 -1.57
CA GLY A 13 -3.88 -3.21 -1.11
C GLY A 13 -3.09 -4.53 -0.97
N SER A 14 -1.85 -4.60 -1.47
CA SER A 14 -1.15 -5.88 -1.62
C SER A 14 -0.58 -6.48 -0.32
N ILE A 15 -0.63 -5.79 0.81
CA ILE A 15 -0.48 -6.34 2.17
C ILE A 15 -1.86 -6.63 2.76
N ILE A 16 -2.75 -5.64 2.70
CA ILE A 16 -4.04 -5.70 3.42
C ILE A 16 -4.99 -6.72 2.79
N CYS A 17 -5.10 -6.79 1.46
CA CYS A 17 -5.97 -7.76 0.81
C CYS A 17 -5.56 -9.21 1.07
N PRO A 18 -4.29 -9.65 0.87
CA PRO A 18 -3.90 -11.01 1.20
C PRO A 18 -3.94 -11.31 2.70
N ALA A 19 -3.65 -10.35 3.57
CA ALA A 19 -3.80 -10.52 5.01
C ALA A 19 -5.26 -10.82 5.37
N ASN A 20 -6.21 -10.06 4.85
CA ASN A 20 -7.64 -10.27 5.03
C ASN A 20 -8.08 -11.65 4.50
N THR A 21 -7.65 -12.05 3.30
CA THR A 21 -8.01 -13.33 2.68
C THR A 21 -7.49 -14.52 3.48
N ASN A 22 -6.34 -14.39 4.12
CA ASN A 22 -5.72 -15.45 4.94
C ASN A 22 -6.11 -15.36 6.42
N GLY A 23 -6.94 -14.41 6.84
CA GLY A 23 -7.36 -14.25 8.23
C GLY A 23 -6.19 -13.91 9.18
N ILE A 24 -5.25 -13.11 8.71
CA ILE A 24 -4.09 -12.66 9.49
C ILE A 24 -4.04 -11.13 9.59
N VAL A 25 -3.20 -10.62 10.45
CA VAL A 25 -2.93 -9.18 10.61
C VAL A 25 -1.94 -8.73 9.55
N GLY A 26 -2.27 -7.69 8.79
CA GLY A 26 -1.35 -6.99 7.90
C GLY A 26 -1.27 -5.52 8.28
N ILE A 27 -0.07 -4.96 8.30
CA ILE A 27 0.15 -3.52 8.55
C ILE A 27 0.77 -2.91 7.30
N LYS A 28 0.07 -1.93 6.71
CA LYS A 28 0.65 -1.02 5.72
C LYS A 28 1.17 0.22 6.45
N PRO A 29 2.47 0.35 6.69
CA PRO A 29 3.02 1.50 7.39
C PRO A 29 3.00 2.75 6.49
N THR A 30 3.29 3.88 7.12
CA THR A 30 3.51 5.13 6.38
C THR A 30 4.70 4.98 5.43
N LEU A 31 4.57 5.53 4.24
CA LEU A 31 5.66 5.58 3.26
C LEU A 31 6.88 6.27 3.88
N GLY A 32 8.04 5.64 3.73
CA GLY A 32 9.30 6.12 4.30
C GLY A 32 9.63 5.61 5.69
N LEU A 33 8.72 4.91 6.39
CA LEU A 33 9.04 4.28 7.67
C LEU A 33 9.92 3.04 7.51
N ILE A 34 9.76 2.32 6.40
CA ILE A 34 10.50 1.09 6.06
C ILE A 34 11.17 1.27 4.70
N SER A 35 12.40 0.79 4.58
CA SER A 35 13.14 0.77 3.32
C SER A 35 12.46 -0.11 2.26
N ARG A 36 12.53 0.34 1.01
CA ARG A 36 12.15 -0.41 -0.18
C ARG A 36 13.33 -1.05 -0.88
N GLY A 37 14.51 -1.02 -0.25
CA GLY A 37 15.74 -1.62 -0.78
C GLY A 37 15.56 -3.08 -1.14
N GLY A 38 15.81 -3.45 -2.40
CA GLY A 38 15.65 -4.81 -2.91
C GLY A 38 14.23 -5.23 -3.28
N ILE A 39 13.23 -4.38 -3.07
CA ILE A 39 11.84 -4.62 -3.49
C ILE A 39 11.68 -4.29 -4.98
N ILE A 40 11.03 -5.17 -5.72
CA ILE A 40 10.64 -4.89 -7.12
C ILE A 40 9.58 -3.79 -7.11
N PRO A 41 9.82 -2.63 -7.74
CA PRO A 41 8.93 -1.49 -7.62
C PRO A 41 7.70 -1.61 -8.52
N ILE A 42 6.62 -0.95 -8.08
CA ILE A 42 5.49 -0.56 -8.95
C ILE A 42 5.42 0.97 -9.04
N ALA A 43 5.41 1.65 -7.88
CA ALA A 43 5.26 3.11 -7.85
C ALA A 43 5.93 3.70 -6.60
N HIS A 44 7.00 4.47 -6.76
CA HIS A 44 7.77 5.01 -5.64
C HIS A 44 6.99 5.98 -4.75
N THR A 45 5.92 6.60 -5.25
CA THR A 45 5.06 7.46 -4.43
C THR A 45 4.10 6.70 -3.52
N GLN A 46 4.01 5.36 -3.64
CA GLN A 46 3.04 4.53 -2.92
C GLN A 46 3.64 3.28 -2.28
N ASP A 47 4.68 2.69 -2.87
CA ASP A 47 5.25 1.42 -2.45
C ASP A 47 5.84 1.45 -1.05
N THR A 48 5.50 0.44 -0.26
CA THR A 48 6.10 0.17 1.05
C THR A 48 6.17 -1.32 1.31
N ALA A 49 7.05 -1.74 2.22
CA ALA A 49 6.97 -3.05 2.84
C ALA A 49 6.14 -2.97 4.13
N GLY A 50 5.67 -4.11 4.62
CA GLY A 50 4.99 -4.18 5.90
C GLY A 50 4.85 -5.60 6.42
N PRO A 51 4.68 -5.74 7.76
CA PRO A 51 4.57 -7.02 8.42
C PRO A 51 3.20 -7.66 8.19
N MET A 52 3.22 -8.99 8.08
CA MET A 52 2.05 -9.87 8.05
C MET A 52 2.25 -10.97 9.08
N ALA A 53 1.33 -11.13 10.04
CA ALA A 53 1.47 -12.08 11.14
C ALA A 53 0.11 -12.55 11.65
N ARG A 54 0.08 -13.59 12.50
CA ARG A 54 -1.17 -14.12 13.05
C ARG A 54 -1.74 -13.23 14.16
N THR A 55 -0.91 -12.49 14.87
CA THR A 55 -1.35 -11.60 15.95
C THR A 55 -0.87 -10.17 15.73
N VAL A 56 -1.54 -9.22 16.37
CA VAL A 56 -1.12 -7.81 16.36
C VAL A 56 0.26 -7.64 17.02
N ALA A 57 0.52 -8.42 18.10
CA ALA A 57 1.80 -8.38 18.78
C ALA A 57 2.95 -8.83 17.87
N ASP A 58 2.80 -9.95 17.15
CA ASP A 58 3.83 -10.43 16.22
C ASP A 58 4.06 -9.41 15.07
N ALA A 59 2.98 -8.80 14.55
CA ALA A 59 3.08 -7.77 13.53
C ALA A 59 3.81 -6.52 14.06
N ALA A 60 3.55 -6.12 15.31
CA ALA A 60 4.22 -5.00 15.96
C ALA A 60 5.71 -5.27 16.19
N ILE A 61 6.08 -6.49 16.61
CA ILE A 61 7.47 -6.91 16.76
C ILE A 61 8.20 -6.84 15.42
N LEU A 62 7.61 -7.41 14.37
CA LEU A 62 8.20 -7.40 13.04
C LEU A 62 8.31 -5.96 12.49
N LEU A 63 7.31 -5.11 12.74
CA LEU A 63 7.36 -3.69 12.34
C LEU A 63 8.57 -2.99 12.97
N GLY A 64 8.83 -3.20 14.28
CA GLY A 64 9.98 -2.63 14.96
C GLY A 64 11.34 -3.11 14.41
N ALA A 65 11.39 -4.36 13.95
CA ALA A 65 12.60 -4.90 13.33
C ALA A 65 12.85 -4.35 11.90
N MET A 66 11.79 -3.87 11.21
CA MET A 66 11.87 -3.39 9.83
C MET A 66 11.98 -1.87 9.72
N ALA A 67 11.48 -1.13 10.71
CA ALA A 67 11.42 0.34 10.69
C ALA A 67 12.79 0.97 10.90
N GLY A 68 13.05 2.07 10.19
CA GLY A 68 14.27 2.85 10.35
C GLY A 68 14.86 3.32 9.02
N ARG A 69 15.89 4.15 9.13
CA ARG A 69 16.56 4.76 7.99
C ARG A 69 17.43 3.78 7.23
N ASP A 70 17.30 3.82 5.91
CA ASP A 70 18.21 3.19 4.96
C ASP A 70 18.86 4.26 4.07
N LYS A 71 20.18 4.33 4.07
CA LYS A 71 20.95 5.28 3.24
C LYS A 71 20.75 5.05 1.74
N GLN A 72 20.32 3.85 1.34
CA GLN A 72 20.08 3.50 -0.06
C GLN A 72 18.65 3.84 -0.53
N ASP A 73 17.73 4.15 0.40
CA ASP A 73 16.38 4.59 0.08
C ASP A 73 16.09 5.96 0.70
N ALA A 74 16.22 7.00 -0.10
CA ALA A 74 16.11 8.39 0.34
C ALA A 74 14.75 8.73 0.98
N VAL A 75 13.68 7.97 0.68
CA VAL A 75 12.36 8.20 1.30
C VAL A 75 12.37 7.93 2.81
N THR A 76 13.34 7.17 3.31
CA THR A 76 13.50 6.86 4.72
C THR A 76 14.36 7.87 5.49
N ALA A 77 14.69 9.02 4.89
CA ALA A 77 15.62 9.98 5.48
C ALA A 77 15.24 10.40 6.91
N ASP A 78 13.93 10.59 7.14
CA ASP A 78 13.39 11.03 8.42
C ASP A 78 12.83 9.85 9.27
N ALA A 79 13.07 8.60 8.85
CA ALA A 79 12.50 7.43 9.54
C ALA A 79 12.95 7.32 10.99
N ASP A 80 14.19 7.65 11.30
CA ASP A 80 14.74 7.51 12.65
C ASP A 80 14.06 8.46 13.66
N ASP A 81 13.48 9.57 13.20
CA ASP A 81 12.73 10.52 14.01
C ASP A 81 11.30 10.03 14.35
N HIS A 82 10.81 9.04 13.61
CA HIS A 82 9.43 8.54 13.68
C HIS A 82 9.33 7.05 13.96
N ALA A 83 10.43 6.29 13.78
CA ALA A 83 10.46 4.86 14.01
C ALA A 83 10.63 4.54 15.49
N GLU A 84 9.95 3.48 15.91
CA GLU A 84 10.12 2.91 17.24
C GLU A 84 10.77 1.53 17.12
N LYS A 85 11.69 1.22 18.02
CA LYS A 85 12.32 -0.11 18.09
C LYS A 85 11.37 -1.17 18.62
N ASP A 86 10.43 -0.75 19.47
CA ASP A 86 9.43 -1.62 20.08
C ASP A 86 8.04 -1.02 19.97
N TYR A 87 7.29 -1.47 18.97
CA TYR A 87 5.88 -1.08 18.79
C TYR A 87 4.93 -1.83 19.73
N THR A 88 5.40 -2.86 20.45
CA THR A 88 4.54 -3.60 21.40
C THR A 88 4.18 -2.74 22.61
N LYS A 89 4.96 -1.71 22.91
CA LYS A 89 4.66 -0.74 23.99
C LYS A 89 3.34 0.03 23.79
N PHE A 90 2.82 0.04 22.57
CA PHE A 90 1.53 0.69 22.25
C PHE A 90 0.35 -0.27 22.32
N LEU A 91 0.56 -1.55 22.62
CA LEU A 91 -0.50 -2.52 22.75
C LEU A 91 -1.18 -2.37 24.11
N ASP A 92 -2.36 -1.76 24.10
CA ASP A 92 -3.19 -1.55 25.28
C ASP A 92 -4.54 -2.20 25.08
N ALA A 93 -4.88 -3.17 25.92
CA ALA A 93 -6.19 -3.84 25.89
C ALA A 93 -7.36 -2.89 26.21
N ALA A 94 -7.08 -1.77 26.89
CA ALA A 94 -8.06 -0.72 27.19
C ALA A 94 -8.02 0.46 26.21
N GLY A 95 -7.21 0.39 25.16
CA GLY A 95 -6.95 1.48 24.21
C GLY A 95 -8.17 2.02 23.45
N LEU A 96 -9.31 1.31 23.48
CA LEU A 96 -10.57 1.79 22.94
C LEU A 96 -11.33 2.73 23.90
N LYS A 97 -11.02 2.70 25.20
CA LYS A 97 -11.71 3.54 26.20
C LYS A 97 -11.44 5.02 25.96
N GLY A 98 -12.49 5.77 25.65
CA GLY A 98 -12.40 7.19 25.33
C GLY A 98 -11.91 7.50 23.91
N ALA A 99 -11.56 6.49 23.12
CA ALA A 99 -11.19 6.69 21.71
C ALA A 99 -12.39 7.19 20.89
N ARG A 100 -12.15 8.14 19.97
CA ARG A 100 -13.16 8.59 18.99
C ARG A 100 -12.83 8.01 17.63
N LEU A 101 -13.72 7.17 17.11
CA LEU A 101 -13.51 6.40 15.88
C LEU A 101 -14.52 6.75 14.81
N GLY A 102 -14.06 7.06 13.60
CA GLY A 102 -14.91 7.22 12.43
C GLY A 102 -15.29 5.87 11.82
N VAL A 103 -16.58 5.65 11.57
CA VAL A 103 -17.12 4.41 10.99
C VAL A 103 -17.61 4.68 9.57
N ALA A 104 -16.96 4.09 8.57
CA ALA A 104 -17.26 4.28 7.17
C ALA A 104 -18.01 3.06 6.58
N MET A 105 -19.29 2.91 6.93
CA MET A 105 -20.12 1.74 6.54
C MET A 105 -20.43 1.65 5.05
N GLN A 106 -20.20 2.70 4.25
CA GLN A 106 -20.47 2.69 2.81
C GLN A 106 -19.65 1.64 2.02
N PHE A 107 -18.58 1.11 2.60
CA PHE A 107 -17.79 0.03 1.98
C PHE A 107 -18.37 -1.37 2.22
N THR A 108 -19.36 -1.50 3.08
CA THR A 108 -20.03 -2.76 3.38
C THR A 108 -21.29 -2.91 2.52
N THR A 109 -21.10 -3.23 1.23
CA THR A 109 -22.20 -3.28 0.26
C THR A 109 -23.05 -4.55 0.37
N ARG A 110 -22.50 -5.66 0.86
CA ARG A 110 -23.22 -6.94 1.04
C ARG A 110 -23.89 -7.00 2.42
N PRO A 111 -25.17 -7.42 2.52
CA PRO A 111 -25.91 -7.49 3.77
C PRO A 111 -25.20 -8.31 4.87
N GLU A 112 -24.62 -9.46 4.48
CA GLU A 112 -23.91 -10.34 5.41
C GLU A 112 -22.70 -9.65 6.04
N LEU A 113 -21.94 -8.91 5.24
CA LEU A 113 -20.81 -8.11 5.73
C LEU A 113 -21.28 -7.00 6.65
N LYS A 114 -22.40 -6.34 6.31
CA LYS A 114 -22.95 -5.29 7.15
C LYS A 114 -23.32 -5.81 8.53
N THR A 115 -24.01 -6.95 8.62
CA THR A 115 -24.36 -7.59 9.89
C THR A 115 -23.10 -7.98 10.66
N PHE A 116 -22.12 -8.58 9.99
CA PHE A 116 -20.84 -8.97 10.60
C PHE A 116 -20.10 -7.75 11.19
N PHE A 117 -19.96 -6.67 10.43
CA PHE A 117 -19.32 -5.45 10.93
C PHE A 117 -20.08 -4.81 12.08
N GLN A 118 -21.41 -4.91 12.11
CA GLN A 118 -22.21 -4.39 13.20
C GLN A 118 -21.80 -4.98 14.55
N THR A 119 -21.46 -6.26 14.59
CA THR A 119 -21.02 -6.94 15.84
C THR A 119 -19.70 -6.38 16.37
N PHE A 120 -18.78 -5.95 15.48
CA PHE A 120 -17.53 -5.29 15.90
C PHE A 120 -17.77 -3.85 16.36
N ILE A 121 -18.66 -3.13 15.68
CA ILE A 121 -19.06 -1.77 16.06
C ILE A 121 -19.62 -1.76 17.48
N GLU A 122 -20.51 -2.71 17.82
CA GLU A 122 -21.06 -2.88 19.16
C GLU A 122 -19.95 -3.16 20.19
N LYS A 123 -19.06 -4.12 19.89
CA LYS A 123 -17.92 -4.43 20.77
C LYS A 123 -17.00 -3.23 21.02
N MET A 124 -16.76 -2.41 20.00
CA MET A 124 -15.93 -1.18 20.17
C MET A 124 -16.66 -0.17 21.08
N ARG A 125 -17.98 -0.04 20.95
CA ARG A 125 -18.80 0.83 21.82
C ARG A 125 -18.79 0.32 23.26
N ASP A 126 -18.96 -1.00 23.46
CA ASP A 126 -18.93 -1.62 24.79
C ASP A 126 -17.55 -1.49 25.45
N ALA A 127 -16.48 -1.46 24.65
CA ALA A 127 -15.12 -1.20 25.11
C ALA A 127 -14.86 0.30 25.42
N GLY A 128 -15.86 1.16 25.28
CA GLY A 128 -15.81 2.58 25.66
C GLY A 128 -15.41 3.56 24.56
N ALA A 129 -15.40 3.13 23.29
CA ALA A 129 -15.15 4.02 22.16
C ALA A 129 -16.39 4.86 21.82
N THR A 130 -16.18 6.13 21.45
CA THR A 130 -17.18 6.99 20.81
C THR A 130 -17.13 6.78 19.30
N LEU A 131 -18.21 6.27 18.71
CA LEU A 131 -18.30 5.98 17.29
C LEU A 131 -19.03 7.10 16.55
N VAL A 132 -18.43 7.59 15.46
CA VAL A 132 -18.99 8.66 14.62
C VAL A 132 -19.14 8.12 13.20
N ASP A 133 -20.35 8.18 12.66
CA ASP A 133 -20.58 7.84 11.27
C ASP A 133 -19.89 8.86 10.36
N VAL A 134 -19.00 8.36 9.51
CA VAL A 134 -18.28 9.17 8.53
C VAL A 134 -18.54 8.67 7.12
N THR A 135 -18.58 9.58 6.17
CA THR A 135 -18.62 9.27 4.77
C THR A 135 -17.25 9.55 4.18
N PHE A 136 -16.44 8.49 4.06
CA PHE A 136 -15.15 8.58 3.39
C PHE A 136 -15.36 8.32 1.89
N THR A 137 -15.53 9.36 1.14
CA THR A 137 -15.67 9.28 -0.34
C THR A 137 -14.52 10.03 -1.01
N PRO A 138 -13.35 9.40 -1.12
CA PRO A 138 -12.47 9.81 -2.19
C PRO A 138 -13.20 9.49 -3.48
N ASP A 139 -13.47 10.49 -4.30
CA ASP A 139 -14.09 10.27 -5.60
C ASP A 139 -13.06 9.67 -6.56
N TYR A 140 -12.66 8.43 -6.25
CA TYR A 140 -11.67 7.70 -7.05
C TYR A 140 -12.15 7.44 -8.48
N SER A 141 -13.46 7.48 -8.74
CA SER A 141 -13.99 7.37 -10.09
C SER A 141 -13.54 8.52 -10.98
N LYS A 142 -13.40 9.72 -10.41
CA LYS A 142 -12.93 10.92 -11.12
C LYS A 142 -11.43 10.97 -11.36
N VAL A 143 -10.65 10.13 -10.69
CA VAL A 143 -9.18 10.10 -10.78
C VAL A 143 -8.66 8.70 -11.10
N SER A 144 -9.50 7.78 -11.55
CA SER A 144 -9.11 6.41 -11.90
C SER A 144 -8.01 6.39 -12.97
N ASP A 145 -8.21 7.15 -14.03
CA ASP A 145 -7.27 7.24 -15.15
C ASP A 145 -5.97 7.95 -14.73
N ASP A 146 -6.08 9.00 -13.91
CA ASP A 146 -4.92 9.70 -13.36
C ASP A 146 -4.11 8.75 -12.42
N ARG A 147 -4.78 7.91 -11.62
CA ARG A 147 -4.11 6.90 -10.78
C ARG A 147 -3.35 5.88 -11.62
N LEU A 148 -3.98 5.31 -12.64
CA LEU A 148 -3.32 4.38 -13.54
C LEU A 148 -2.16 5.08 -14.27
N ASN A 149 -2.36 6.30 -14.71
CA ASN A 149 -1.31 7.07 -15.38
C ASN A 149 -0.07 7.24 -14.49
N VAL A 150 -0.24 7.60 -13.22
CA VAL A 150 0.86 7.68 -12.24
C VAL A 150 1.59 6.35 -12.13
N LEU A 151 0.86 5.23 -11.94
CA LEU A 151 1.46 3.91 -11.84
C LEU A 151 2.28 3.54 -13.07
N LEU A 152 1.79 3.81 -14.27
CA LEU A 152 2.47 3.45 -15.52
C LEU A 152 3.79 4.23 -15.70
N TYR A 153 3.80 5.53 -15.38
CA TYR A 153 5.03 6.35 -15.45
C TYR A 153 6.07 5.89 -14.43
N GLU A 154 5.64 5.74 -13.17
CA GLU A 154 6.54 5.35 -12.08
C GLU A 154 7.05 3.93 -12.28
N PHE A 155 6.20 2.98 -12.71
CA PHE A 155 6.60 1.60 -12.98
C PHE A 155 7.74 1.52 -14.01
N LYS A 156 7.62 2.23 -15.14
CA LYS A 156 8.69 2.26 -16.15
C LYS A 156 9.99 2.80 -15.57
N ALA A 157 9.93 3.95 -14.91
CA ALA A 157 11.11 4.63 -14.39
C ALA A 157 11.80 3.81 -13.30
N ASP A 158 11.02 3.32 -12.35
CA ASP A 158 11.53 2.61 -11.16
C ASP A 158 12.02 1.20 -11.51
N LEU A 159 11.29 0.47 -12.35
CA LEU A 159 11.71 -0.87 -12.78
C LEU A 159 13.00 -0.83 -13.59
N ASN A 160 13.14 0.13 -14.50
CA ASN A 160 14.38 0.31 -15.25
C ASN A 160 15.56 0.59 -14.31
N LYS A 161 15.39 1.48 -13.33
CA LYS A 161 16.39 1.77 -12.30
C LYS A 161 16.74 0.54 -11.47
N TYR A 162 15.72 -0.21 -11.03
CA TYR A 162 15.91 -1.43 -10.27
C TYR A 162 16.70 -2.50 -11.02
N LEU A 163 16.31 -2.80 -12.26
CA LEU A 163 16.97 -3.80 -13.08
C LEU A 163 18.42 -3.41 -13.41
N ALA A 164 18.67 -2.15 -13.73
CA ALA A 164 20.02 -1.63 -13.99
C ALA A 164 20.93 -1.79 -12.76
N ALA A 165 20.43 -1.45 -11.56
CA ALA A 165 21.19 -1.52 -10.32
C ALA A 165 21.56 -2.96 -9.88
N ARG A 166 20.72 -3.94 -10.19
CA ARG A 166 20.94 -5.35 -9.80
C ARG A 166 21.94 -6.09 -10.63
N GLY A 167 22.47 -5.54 -11.71
CA GLY A 167 23.36 -6.25 -12.61
C GLY A 167 22.68 -7.43 -13.34
N ALA A 168 21.35 -7.48 -13.39
CA ALA A 168 20.58 -8.54 -14.02
C ALA A 168 20.84 -8.64 -15.54
N ARG A 169 20.48 -9.77 -16.14
CA ARG A 169 20.56 -9.98 -17.60
C ARG A 169 19.69 -8.97 -18.36
N TYR A 170 18.47 -8.74 -17.86
CA TYR A 170 17.53 -7.76 -18.40
C TYR A 170 17.68 -6.46 -17.63
N LYS A 171 17.79 -5.34 -18.34
CA LYS A 171 18.12 -4.02 -17.78
C LYS A 171 16.96 -3.04 -17.80
N SER A 172 15.89 -3.36 -18.53
CA SER A 172 14.78 -2.46 -18.77
C SER A 172 13.46 -3.19 -18.89
N LEU A 173 12.35 -2.44 -18.77
CA LEU A 173 11.01 -2.92 -19.07
C LEU A 173 10.91 -3.40 -20.54
N GLU A 174 11.56 -2.70 -21.47
CA GLU A 174 11.61 -3.09 -22.87
C GLU A 174 12.23 -4.49 -23.06
N ASP A 175 13.31 -4.79 -22.33
CA ASP A 175 13.93 -6.12 -22.35
C ASP A 175 12.98 -7.22 -21.86
N LEU A 176 12.18 -6.92 -20.82
CA LEU A 176 11.18 -7.86 -20.28
C LEU A 176 10.02 -8.05 -21.26
N ILE A 177 9.55 -7.00 -21.91
CA ILE A 177 8.50 -7.08 -22.94
C ILE A 177 9.00 -7.99 -24.08
N ARG A 178 10.20 -7.75 -24.58
CA ARG A 178 10.81 -8.56 -25.64
C ARG A 178 10.95 -10.03 -25.21
N PHE A 179 11.42 -10.29 -23.97
CA PHE A 179 11.50 -11.64 -23.43
C PHE A 179 10.14 -12.35 -23.42
N ASN A 180 9.10 -11.66 -22.96
CA ASN A 180 7.74 -12.23 -22.93
C ASN A 180 7.23 -12.54 -24.34
N ASP A 181 7.48 -11.66 -25.33
CA ASP A 181 7.09 -11.86 -26.72
C ASP A 181 7.81 -13.07 -27.35
N GLU A 182 9.11 -13.20 -27.10
CA GLU A 182 9.93 -14.33 -27.56
C GLU A 182 9.52 -15.66 -26.91
N ASN A 183 8.93 -15.62 -25.70
CA ASN A 183 8.52 -16.78 -24.92
C ASN A 183 6.99 -16.84 -24.70
N LYS A 184 6.21 -16.22 -25.57
CA LYS A 184 4.76 -16.03 -25.39
C LYS A 184 3.99 -17.31 -25.08
N ASP A 185 4.39 -18.44 -25.65
CA ASP A 185 3.73 -19.73 -25.45
C ASP A 185 3.95 -20.30 -24.03
N ALA A 186 4.93 -19.80 -23.30
CA ALA A 186 5.17 -20.13 -21.90
C ALA A 186 4.64 -19.03 -20.98
N GLU A 187 4.96 -17.76 -21.25
CA GLU A 187 4.78 -16.63 -20.34
C GLU A 187 3.39 -15.97 -20.45
N LEU A 188 2.79 -15.94 -21.65
CA LEU A 188 1.54 -15.18 -21.89
C LEU A 188 0.30 -16.08 -22.07
N LYS A 189 0.31 -17.30 -21.53
CA LYS A 189 -0.83 -18.23 -21.65
C LYS A 189 -2.08 -17.80 -20.90
N LEU A 190 -1.91 -17.16 -19.76
CA LEU A 190 -3.02 -16.80 -18.86
C LEU A 190 -3.32 -15.30 -18.88
N PHE A 191 -2.29 -14.49 -19.05
CA PHE A 191 -2.38 -13.03 -19.07
C PHE A 191 -1.53 -12.48 -20.21
N GLY A 192 -2.00 -11.37 -20.80
CA GLY A 192 -1.18 -10.55 -21.69
C GLY A 192 -0.24 -9.62 -20.93
N GLN A 193 0.45 -8.75 -21.66
CA GLN A 193 1.36 -7.76 -21.08
C GLN A 193 0.95 -6.31 -21.40
N GLU A 194 -0.35 -6.06 -21.50
CA GLU A 194 -0.89 -4.76 -21.94
C GLU A 194 -0.41 -3.62 -21.05
N LEU A 195 -0.32 -3.83 -19.73
CA LEU A 195 0.15 -2.81 -18.80
C LEU A 195 1.65 -2.52 -18.96
N PHE A 196 2.46 -3.52 -19.29
CA PHE A 196 3.88 -3.33 -19.60
C PHE A 196 4.04 -2.48 -20.85
N THR A 197 3.28 -2.79 -21.89
CA THR A 197 3.29 -2.03 -23.16
C THR A 197 2.81 -0.59 -22.94
N GLN A 198 1.73 -0.40 -22.16
CA GLN A 198 1.25 0.95 -21.81
C GLN A 198 2.27 1.74 -20.99
N ALA A 199 2.95 1.10 -20.04
CA ALA A 199 3.99 1.74 -19.24
C ALA A 199 5.19 2.09 -20.12
N GLN A 200 5.63 1.19 -21.02
CA GLN A 200 6.75 1.44 -21.93
C GLN A 200 6.49 2.62 -22.86
N ALA A 201 5.25 2.84 -23.26
CA ALA A 201 4.84 3.99 -24.09
C ALA A 201 4.85 5.33 -23.35
N LYS A 202 5.01 5.36 -22.01
CA LYS A 202 5.09 6.61 -21.24
C LYS A 202 6.45 7.29 -21.44
N GLY A 203 6.44 8.61 -21.30
CA GLY A 203 7.66 9.44 -21.26
C GLY A 203 8.41 9.32 -19.92
N ASP A 204 8.97 10.42 -19.47
CA ASP A 204 9.69 10.50 -18.20
C ASP A 204 8.86 11.19 -17.10
N LEU A 205 9.40 11.20 -15.87
CA LEU A 205 8.71 11.76 -14.70
C LEU A 205 8.62 13.32 -14.71
N ASN A 206 9.18 13.99 -15.71
CA ASN A 206 9.04 15.42 -15.91
C ASN A 206 7.86 15.76 -16.85
N ASP A 207 7.25 14.77 -17.45
CA ASP A 207 6.10 14.97 -18.32
C ASP A 207 4.96 15.64 -17.57
N LYS A 208 4.39 16.68 -18.18
CA LYS A 208 3.24 17.40 -17.62
C LYS A 208 2.06 16.46 -17.30
N ALA A 209 1.83 15.46 -18.14
CA ALA A 209 0.77 14.47 -17.93
C ALA A 209 0.94 13.68 -16.63
N TYR A 210 2.18 13.30 -16.28
CA TYR A 210 2.48 12.65 -15.00
C TYR A 210 2.29 13.62 -13.83
N ILE A 211 2.89 14.80 -13.90
CA ILE A 211 2.85 15.81 -12.83
C ILE A 211 1.41 16.20 -12.50
N ASP A 212 0.60 16.48 -13.53
CA ASP A 212 -0.82 16.84 -13.37
C ASP A 212 -1.63 15.69 -12.75
N SER A 213 -1.43 14.46 -13.20
CA SER A 213 -2.11 13.27 -12.67
C SER A 213 -1.76 13.04 -11.20
N LEU A 214 -0.49 13.10 -10.84
CA LEU A 214 -0.02 12.95 -9.45
C LEU A 214 -0.63 14.01 -8.53
N ALA A 215 -0.66 15.27 -8.99
CA ALA A 215 -1.25 16.37 -8.24
C ALA A 215 -2.78 16.19 -8.02
N LYS A 216 -3.50 15.70 -9.03
CA LYS A 216 -4.94 15.40 -8.91
C LYS A 216 -5.21 14.26 -7.91
N VAL A 217 -4.46 13.16 -8.00
CA VAL A 217 -4.59 12.02 -7.11
C VAL A 217 -4.33 12.41 -5.66
N LYS A 218 -3.26 13.16 -5.40
CA LYS A 218 -2.93 13.67 -4.06
C LYS A 218 -4.04 14.57 -3.50
N ARG A 219 -4.57 15.51 -4.30
CA ARG A 219 -5.67 16.39 -3.88
C ARG A 219 -6.94 15.61 -3.55
N ALA A 220 -7.29 14.61 -4.36
CA ALA A 220 -8.47 13.78 -4.12
C ALA A 220 -8.37 13.02 -2.78
N ALA A 221 -7.21 12.43 -2.50
CA ALA A 221 -6.95 11.72 -1.25
C ALA A 221 -7.02 12.65 -0.03
N LEU A 222 -6.30 13.77 -0.05
CA LEU A 222 -6.29 14.75 1.04
C LEU A 222 -7.69 15.33 1.31
N SER A 223 -8.43 15.67 0.26
CA SER A 223 -9.80 16.18 0.41
C SER A 223 -10.75 15.18 1.09
N ALA A 224 -10.56 13.89 0.83
CA ALA A 224 -11.37 12.85 1.47
C ALA A 224 -11.09 12.73 2.97
N VAL A 225 -9.81 12.75 3.37
CA VAL A 225 -9.40 12.71 4.80
C VAL A 225 -9.92 13.94 5.53
N GLN A 226 -9.66 15.14 5.01
CA GLN A 226 -10.09 16.41 5.64
C GLN A 226 -11.60 16.52 5.84
N LYS A 227 -12.41 15.90 4.97
CA LYS A 227 -13.87 15.87 5.15
C LYS A 227 -14.30 14.95 6.30
N CYS A 228 -13.51 13.92 6.63
CA CYS A 228 -13.78 13.05 7.77
C CYS A 228 -13.38 13.71 9.10
N GLU A 229 -12.25 14.43 9.13
CA GLU A 229 -11.74 15.08 10.35
C GLU A 229 -12.64 16.21 10.87
N LYS A 230 -13.43 16.84 9.99
CA LYS A 230 -14.34 17.97 10.36
C LYS A 230 -15.66 17.51 10.98
N ARG A 231 -15.89 16.23 11.18
CA ARG A 231 -17.07 15.65 11.81
C ARG A 231 -16.72 15.06 13.16
#